data_a7a8c0b70f1479ac4134a0716262e26b
#
_entry.id   a7a8c0b70f1479ac4134a0716262e26b
#
_cell.length_a   1.000
_cell.length_b   1.000
_cell.length_c   1.000
_cell.angle_alpha   90.00
_cell.angle_beta   90.00
_cell.angle_gamma   90.00
#
_symmetry.space_group_name_H-M   'P 1'
#
loop_
_entity.id
_entity.type
_entity.pdbx_description
1 polymer ?
#
loop_
_entity_poly.entity_id
_entity_poly.type
_entity_poly.pdbx_seq_one_letter_code
_entity_poly.pdbx_strand_id
1 'polypeptide(L)'
;AQGVLIFESAKINSTSTAAPALTIENGANVSFSGNLEVKTGNADQYAIRNDGILTITDASTTITSTNTNGSSDKGIQVGNGAVIVSETGTTLTTSGLSNEGTVVVKEGAEAKTDGGQDLQKTYLVTVVDPGNGHTFTVKAGDIEVKSNDKVADKTVLAVQATPANGYRLETITAIPKDGLTVALVNNGTYVMPENEVTFKATFKSTYVPPVPTYYTVTLPEVE
;
A
#
# COMPACT_ATOMS: atom_id res chain seq x y z
N ALA A 1 18.42 -11.56 9.31
CA ALA A 1 18.10 -10.93 8.02
C ALA A 1 17.33 -11.97 7.21
N GLN A 2 16.11 -11.67 6.79
CA GLN A 2 15.39 -12.49 5.82
C GLN A 2 16.00 -12.22 4.45
N GLY A 3 16.41 -13.28 3.73
CA GLY A 3 16.87 -13.17 2.36
C GLY A 3 15.70 -12.88 1.42
N VAL A 4 15.98 -12.20 0.31
CA VAL A 4 15.03 -12.02 -0.79
C VAL A 4 15.45 -12.96 -1.91
N LEU A 5 14.51 -13.78 -2.41
CA LEU A 5 14.72 -14.59 -3.60
C LEU A 5 14.36 -13.76 -4.82
N ILE A 6 15.33 -13.58 -5.73
CA ILE A 6 15.14 -12.78 -6.94
C ILE A 6 15.05 -13.71 -8.14
N PHE A 7 14.00 -13.54 -8.95
CA PHE A 7 13.87 -14.15 -10.27
C PHE A 7 14.07 -13.09 -11.34
N GLU A 8 15.05 -13.32 -12.21
CA GLU A 8 15.32 -12.46 -13.36
C GLU A 8 14.99 -13.22 -14.65
N SER A 9 13.97 -12.78 -15.38
CA SER A 9 13.56 -13.34 -16.69
C SER A 9 13.41 -14.88 -16.67
N ALA A 10 12.58 -15.40 -15.77
CA ALA A 10 12.41 -16.83 -15.59
C ALA A 10 11.09 -17.35 -16.22
N LYS A 11 11.11 -18.65 -16.59
CA LYS A 11 9.90 -19.39 -16.97
C LYS A 11 9.65 -20.52 -16.01
N ILE A 12 8.48 -20.50 -15.38
CA ILE A 12 8.01 -21.52 -14.47
C ILE A 12 6.75 -22.15 -15.06
N ASN A 13 6.87 -23.42 -15.47
CA ASN A 13 5.76 -24.18 -16.04
C ASN A 13 5.48 -25.40 -15.15
N SER A 14 4.27 -25.51 -14.65
CA SER A 14 3.84 -26.67 -13.90
C SER A 14 2.80 -27.46 -14.70
N THR A 15 3.02 -28.76 -14.82
CA THR A 15 2.02 -29.71 -15.33
C THR A 15 1.26 -30.39 -14.19
N SER A 16 1.53 -30.02 -12.95
CA SER A 16 0.86 -30.60 -11.77
C SER A 16 -0.63 -30.27 -11.80
N THR A 17 -1.44 -31.27 -11.53
CA THR A 17 -2.89 -31.14 -11.39
C THR A 17 -3.34 -30.84 -9.95
N ALA A 18 -2.39 -30.79 -9.00
CA ALA A 18 -2.68 -30.72 -7.57
C ALA A 18 -2.16 -29.45 -6.88
N ALA A 19 -1.27 -28.67 -7.53
CA ALA A 19 -0.62 -27.53 -6.90
C ALA A 19 -0.43 -26.34 -7.85
N PRO A 20 -0.33 -25.11 -7.31
CA PRO A 20 0.13 -23.94 -8.06
C PRO A 20 1.50 -24.16 -8.71
N ALA A 21 1.81 -23.40 -9.76
CA ALA A 21 3.13 -23.45 -10.37
C ALA A 21 4.21 -22.85 -9.45
N LEU A 22 3.83 -21.83 -8.67
CA LEU A 22 4.68 -21.22 -7.66
C LEU A 22 3.86 -20.96 -6.39
N THR A 23 4.42 -21.35 -5.24
CA THR A 23 3.88 -21.00 -3.93
C THR A 23 4.91 -20.14 -3.18
N ILE A 24 4.48 -18.98 -2.69
CA ILE A 24 5.27 -18.10 -1.84
C ILE A 24 4.69 -18.25 -0.42
N GLU A 25 5.43 -18.90 0.44
CA GLU A 25 5.01 -19.23 1.81
C GLU A 25 5.03 -17.97 2.70
N ASN A 26 4.28 -18.02 3.79
CA ASN A 26 4.29 -16.96 4.80
C ASN A 26 5.71 -16.70 5.33
N GLY A 27 6.09 -15.42 5.37
CA GLY A 27 7.43 -14.98 5.77
C GLY A 27 8.48 -15.04 4.66
N ALA A 28 8.17 -15.59 3.48
CA ALA A 28 9.05 -15.53 2.32
C ALA A 28 8.93 -14.20 1.59
N ASN A 29 10.07 -13.69 1.09
CA ASN A 29 10.13 -12.50 0.24
C ASN A 29 10.65 -12.90 -1.13
N VAL A 30 9.87 -12.64 -2.16
CA VAL A 30 10.21 -12.94 -3.55
C VAL A 30 10.13 -11.65 -4.37
N SER A 31 11.13 -11.41 -5.19
CA SER A 31 11.16 -10.30 -6.14
C SER A 31 11.23 -10.83 -7.57
N PHE A 32 10.40 -10.28 -8.43
CA PHE A 32 10.43 -10.53 -9.86
C PHE A 32 10.94 -9.31 -10.60
N SER A 33 11.93 -9.53 -11.49
CA SER A 33 12.42 -8.54 -12.42
C SER A 33 12.49 -9.13 -13.84
N GLY A 34 12.32 -8.30 -14.86
CA GLY A 34 12.33 -8.72 -16.26
C GLY A 34 11.11 -9.57 -16.68
N ASN A 35 11.22 -10.28 -17.79
CA ASN A 35 10.13 -11.10 -18.32
C ASN A 35 9.96 -12.40 -17.55
N LEU A 36 8.91 -12.51 -16.80
CA LEU A 36 8.58 -13.72 -16.06
C LEU A 36 7.31 -14.37 -16.60
N GLU A 37 7.40 -15.64 -16.93
CA GLU A 37 6.25 -16.45 -17.32
C GLU A 37 6.01 -17.53 -16.26
N VAL A 38 4.82 -17.51 -15.64
CA VAL A 38 4.41 -18.56 -14.70
C VAL A 38 3.14 -19.20 -15.23
N LYS A 39 3.18 -20.48 -15.56
CA LYS A 39 2.06 -21.21 -16.14
C LYS A 39 1.66 -22.40 -15.29
N THR A 40 0.37 -22.67 -15.22
CA THR A 40 -0.17 -23.91 -14.67
C THR A 40 -1.01 -24.63 -15.72
N GLY A 41 -0.88 -25.94 -15.78
CA GLY A 41 -1.71 -26.81 -16.61
C GLY A 41 -3.05 -27.20 -15.99
N ASN A 42 -3.34 -26.76 -14.77
CA ASN A 42 -4.54 -27.16 -14.05
C ASN A 42 -5.58 -26.05 -14.01
N ALA A 43 -6.78 -26.37 -14.51
CA ALA A 43 -7.94 -25.47 -14.54
C ALA A 43 -8.33 -24.94 -13.15
N ASP A 44 -8.07 -25.68 -12.09
CA ASP A 44 -8.53 -25.37 -10.74
C ASP A 44 -7.47 -24.67 -9.88
N GLN A 45 -6.24 -24.55 -10.37
CA GLN A 45 -5.12 -23.95 -9.62
C GLN A 45 -4.73 -22.57 -10.16
N TYR A 46 -4.31 -21.70 -9.26
CA TYR A 46 -3.65 -20.44 -9.62
C TYR A 46 -2.23 -20.71 -10.12
N ALA A 47 -1.72 -19.86 -11.00
CA ALA A 47 -0.30 -19.95 -11.37
C ALA A 47 0.59 -19.63 -10.19
N ILE A 48 0.23 -18.61 -9.42
CA ILE A 48 0.95 -18.20 -8.21
C ILE A 48 -0.03 -18.19 -7.03
N ARG A 49 0.36 -18.86 -5.95
CA ARG A 49 -0.23 -18.67 -4.62
C ARG A 49 0.75 -17.89 -3.76
N ASN A 50 0.31 -16.76 -3.23
CA ASN A 50 1.14 -15.86 -2.45
C ASN A 50 0.59 -15.64 -1.04
N ASP A 51 1.25 -16.24 -0.05
CA ASP A 51 1.02 -16.03 1.38
C ASP A 51 2.18 -15.21 2.02
N GLY A 52 3.24 -14.88 1.24
CA GLY A 52 4.38 -14.06 1.62
C GLY A 52 4.36 -12.67 0.98
N ILE A 53 5.53 -12.10 0.68
CA ILE A 53 5.66 -10.83 -0.01
C ILE A 53 6.17 -11.09 -1.43
N LEU A 54 5.39 -10.68 -2.42
CA LEU A 54 5.75 -10.67 -3.82
C LEU A 54 5.96 -9.23 -4.27
N THR A 55 7.18 -8.88 -4.65
CA THR A 55 7.53 -7.57 -5.21
C THR A 55 7.83 -7.70 -6.70
N ILE A 56 7.31 -6.78 -7.50
CA ILE A 56 7.53 -6.72 -8.94
C ILE A 56 8.25 -5.42 -9.22
N THR A 57 9.51 -5.51 -9.69
CA THR A 57 10.48 -4.40 -9.65
C THR A 57 10.98 -3.93 -11.02
N ASP A 58 10.50 -4.45 -12.14
CA ASP A 58 11.06 -4.05 -13.44
C ASP A 58 9.99 -3.71 -14.47
N ALA A 59 10.36 -2.83 -15.39
CA ALA A 59 9.52 -2.13 -16.37
C ALA A 59 8.78 -3.01 -17.39
N SER A 60 8.80 -4.33 -17.30
CA SER A 60 8.05 -5.22 -18.22
C SER A 60 7.78 -6.61 -17.67
N THR A 61 7.54 -6.74 -16.38
CA THR A 61 7.20 -8.05 -15.83
C THR A 61 5.80 -8.45 -16.23
N THR A 62 5.70 -9.46 -17.10
CA THR A 62 4.44 -10.08 -17.46
C THR A 62 4.33 -11.42 -16.75
N ILE A 63 3.33 -11.56 -15.87
CA ILE A 63 3.00 -12.84 -15.26
C ILE A 63 1.80 -13.38 -16.02
N THR A 64 2.04 -14.33 -16.89
CA THR A 64 0.96 -15.00 -17.64
C THR A 64 0.59 -16.29 -16.93
N SER A 65 -0.62 -16.37 -16.41
CA SER A 65 -1.22 -17.62 -16.02
C SER A 65 -1.98 -18.16 -17.24
N THR A 66 -1.50 -19.21 -17.84
CA THR A 66 -2.27 -19.92 -18.87
C THR A 66 -2.89 -21.15 -18.24
N ASN A 67 -4.19 -21.13 -18.14
CA ASN A 67 -4.97 -22.32 -17.87
C ASN A 67 -5.31 -22.96 -19.23
N THR A 68 -4.71 -24.11 -19.54
CA THR A 68 -4.93 -24.82 -20.80
C THR A 68 -6.33 -25.44 -20.89
N ASN A 69 -7.12 -25.42 -19.82
CA ASN A 69 -8.44 -26.04 -19.75
C ASN A 69 -9.61 -25.05 -19.52
N GLY A 70 -9.41 -23.77 -19.81
CA GLY A 70 -10.55 -22.87 -20.10
C GLY A 70 -11.01 -21.93 -19.00
N SER A 71 -10.38 -21.84 -17.82
CA SER A 71 -10.70 -20.81 -16.83
C SER A 71 -9.57 -19.75 -16.80
N SER A 72 -9.83 -18.61 -17.43
CA SER A 72 -8.84 -17.54 -17.62
C SER A 72 -8.58 -16.70 -16.36
N ASP A 73 -9.18 -17.02 -15.20
CA ASP A 73 -9.25 -16.09 -14.08
C ASP A 73 -8.24 -16.40 -12.96
N LYS A 74 -7.42 -17.45 -13.11
CA LYS A 74 -6.56 -17.94 -12.02
C LYS A 74 -5.08 -17.62 -12.22
N GLY A 75 -4.76 -16.32 -12.27
CA GLY A 75 -3.38 -15.84 -12.32
C GLY A 75 -2.68 -15.91 -10.95
N ILE A 76 -3.03 -14.99 -10.08
CA ILE A 76 -2.43 -14.88 -8.75
C ILE A 76 -3.51 -14.99 -7.68
N GLN A 77 -3.30 -15.86 -6.70
CA GLN A 77 -4.05 -15.86 -5.45
C GLN A 77 -3.20 -15.20 -4.38
N VAL A 78 -3.70 -14.12 -3.79
CA VAL A 78 -3.09 -13.49 -2.61
C VAL A 78 -3.91 -13.91 -1.40
N GLY A 79 -3.35 -14.77 -0.57
CA GLY A 79 -3.95 -15.18 0.70
C GLY A 79 -3.68 -14.14 1.79
N ASN A 80 -2.87 -14.49 2.79
CA ASN A 80 -2.46 -13.54 3.84
C ASN A 80 -1.23 -12.69 3.45
N GLY A 81 -0.76 -12.79 2.21
CA GLY A 81 0.45 -12.14 1.73
C GLY A 81 0.21 -10.76 1.14
N ALA A 82 1.22 -10.24 0.46
CA ALA A 82 1.18 -8.96 -0.23
C ALA A 82 1.73 -9.06 -1.65
N VAL A 83 1.14 -8.32 -2.58
CA VAL A 83 1.69 -8.05 -3.92
C VAL A 83 2.00 -6.56 -4.02
N ILE A 84 3.24 -6.25 -4.39
CA ILE A 84 3.72 -4.88 -4.56
C ILE A 84 4.21 -4.72 -5.99
N VAL A 85 3.61 -3.80 -6.74
CA VAL A 85 4.12 -3.36 -8.05
C VAL A 85 4.86 -2.06 -7.79
N SER A 86 6.21 -2.09 -7.82
CA SER A 86 6.99 -1.15 -7.01
C SER A 86 7.70 -0.03 -7.75
N GLU A 87 7.86 -0.06 -9.07
CA GLU A 87 8.65 0.97 -9.75
C GLU A 87 7.90 1.63 -10.89
N THR A 88 8.21 2.91 -11.12
CA THR A 88 7.69 3.64 -12.28
C THR A 88 8.00 2.90 -13.57
N GLY A 89 6.99 2.63 -14.37
CA GLY A 89 7.08 1.88 -15.61
C GLY A 89 6.94 0.36 -15.46
N THR A 90 6.85 -0.16 -14.22
CA THR A 90 6.55 -1.58 -14.00
C THR A 90 5.12 -1.90 -14.40
N THR A 91 4.92 -2.98 -15.14
CA THR A 91 3.61 -3.47 -15.52
C THR A 91 3.45 -4.92 -15.08
N LEU A 92 2.51 -5.16 -14.18
CA LEU A 92 2.03 -6.50 -13.86
C LEU A 92 0.85 -6.83 -14.79
N THR A 93 0.98 -7.88 -15.58
CA THR A 93 -0.14 -8.46 -16.33
C THR A 93 -0.41 -9.89 -15.83
N THR A 94 -1.63 -10.18 -15.44
CA THR A 94 -2.05 -11.52 -14.98
C THR A 94 -3.41 -11.86 -15.52
N SER A 95 -3.71 -13.14 -15.72
CA SER A 95 -5.04 -13.58 -16.19
C SER A 95 -6.15 -13.33 -15.16
N GLY A 96 -5.80 -13.21 -13.88
CA GLY A 96 -6.75 -12.88 -12.82
C GLY A 96 -6.05 -12.77 -11.47
N LEU A 97 -6.69 -12.08 -10.54
CA LEU A 97 -6.21 -11.94 -9.17
C LEU A 97 -7.36 -12.24 -8.20
N SER A 98 -7.17 -13.21 -7.32
CA SER A 98 -8.00 -13.39 -6.13
C SER A 98 -7.25 -12.82 -4.94
N ASN A 99 -7.84 -11.85 -4.25
CA ASN A 99 -7.17 -11.13 -3.17
C ASN A 99 -7.95 -11.23 -1.85
N GLU A 100 -7.31 -11.82 -0.85
CA GLU A 100 -7.73 -11.78 0.56
C GLU A 100 -6.69 -11.04 1.42
N GLY A 101 -5.53 -10.70 0.83
CA GLY A 101 -4.41 -10.03 1.47
C GLY A 101 -4.26 -8.56 1.08
N THR A 102 -3.04 -8.16 0.77
CA THR A 102 -2.68 -6.77 0.45
C THR A 102 -2.19 -6.64 -0.99
N VAL A 103 -2.71 -5.68 -1.74
CA VAL A 103 -2.20 -5.30 -3.06
C VAL A 103 -1.90 -3.81 -3.07
N VAL A 104 -0.66 -3.44 -3.39
CA VAL A 104 -0.21 -2.06 -3.51
C VAL A 104 0.44 -1.85 -4.87
N VAL A 105 -0.07 -0.90 -5.63
CA VAL A 105 0.51 -0.45 -6.90
C VAL A 105 1.10 0.93 -6.66
N LYS A 106 2.43 1.04 -6.76
CA LYS A 106 3.16 2.28 -6.51
C LYS A 106 2.92 3.30 -7.62
N GLU A 107 3.17 4.56 -7.31
CA GLU A 107 3.06 5.65 -8.29
C GLU A 107 3.85 5.34 -9.57
N GLY A 108 3.21 5.52 -10.71
CA GLY A 108 3.82 5.27 -12.03
C GLY A 108 3.95 3.80 -12.44
N ALA A 109 3.52 2.86 -11.59
CA ALA A 109 3.38 1.44 -11.93
C ALA A 109 1.95 1.12 -12.39
N GLU A 110 1.80 0.02 -13.12
CA GLU A 110 0.51 -0.48 -13.58
C GLU A 110 0.30 -1.95 -13.21
N ALA A 111 -0.94 -2.31 -12.90
CA ALA A 111 -1.33 -3.70 -12.68
C ALA A 111 -2.65 -3.97 -13.44
N LYS A 112 -2.59 -4.88 -14.42
CA LYS A 112 -3.70 -5.14 -15.34
C LYS A 112 -3.98 -6.64 -15.52
N THR A 113 -5.20 -6.95 -15.87
CA THR A 113 -5.52 -8.27 -16.42
C THR A 113 -4.98 -8.41 -17.83
N ASP A 114 -4.87 -9.63 -18.35
CA ASP A 114 -4.51 -9.90 -19.75
C ASP A 114 -5.51 -9.29 -20.75
N GLY A 115 -6.75 -9.03 -20.32
CA GLY A 115 -7.75 -8.26 -21.06
C GLY A 115 -7.59 -6.73 -20.96
N GLY A 116 -6.51 -6.22 -20.34
CA GLY A 116 -6.17 -4.80 -20.24
C GLY A 116 -6.97 -4.01 -19.20
N GLN A 117 -7.79 -4.67 -18.39
CA GLN A 117 -8.52 -4.02 -17.30
C GLN A 117 -7.65 -3.92 -16.06
N ASP A 118 -7.85 -2.87 -15.25
CA ASP A 118 -7.15 -2.74 -13.98
C ASP A 118 -7.38 -3.96 -13.09
N LEU A 119 -6.30 -4.47 -12.49
CA LEU A 119 -6.36 -5.56 -11.53
C LEU A 119 -7.13 -5.10 -10.31
N GLN A 120 -8.26 -5.71 -10.08
CA GLN A 120 -9.16 -5.45 -8.97
C GLN A 120 -9.31 -3.96 -8.61
N LYS A 121 -10.31 -3.62 -7.91
CA LYS A 121 -10.65 -2.31 -7.37
C LYS A 121 -9.51 -1.76 -6.51
N THR A 122 -8.49 -1.20 -7.14
CA THR A 122 -7.43 -0.45 -6.48
C THR A 122 -7.72 1.04 -6.58
N TYR A 123 -7.63 1.73 -5.47
CA TYR A 123 -8.03 3.14 -5.36
C TYR A 123 -6.87 3.99 -4.90
N LEU A 124 -6.83 5.21 -5.42
CA LEU A 124 -5.78 6.18 -5.12
C LEU A 124 -5.77 6.54 -3.64
N VAL A 125 -4.58 6.56 -3.06
CA VAL A 125 -4.33 7.07 -1.72
C VAL A 125 -3.55 8.37 -1.83
N THR A 126 -4.01 9.39 -1.12
CA THR A 126 -3.29 10.64 -0.93
C THR A 126 -2.88 10.74 0.55
N VAL A 127 -1.59 10.89 0.81
CA VAL A 127 -1.06 11.15 2.15
C VAL A 127 -0.55 12.58 2.19
N VAL A 128 -1.24 13.44 2.94
CA VAL A 128 -0.88 14.86 3.03
C VAL A 128 0.34 15.02 3.91
N ASP A 129 1.43 15.59 3.35
CA ASP A 129 2.62 15.93 4.13
C ASP A 129 2.26 16.96 5.21
N PRO A 130 2.44 16.65 6.50
CA PRO A 130 2.13 17.57 7.58
C PRO A 130 3.10 18.75 7.70
N GLY A 131 4.27 18.72 7.04
CA GLY A 131 5.29 19.76 7.08
C GLY A 131 5.92 19.95 8.48
N ASN A 132 6.70 21.01 8.65
CA ASN A 132 7.27 21.48 9.93
C ASN A 132 8.03 20.41 10.74
N GLY A 133 8.60 19.39 10.09
CA GLY A 133 9.33 18.31 10.74
C GLY A 133 8.45 17.30 11.50
N HIS A 134 7.14 17.35 11.30
CA HIS A 134 6.23 16.27 11.71
C HIS A 134 6.38 15.06 10.79
N THR A 135 6.10 13.87 11.31
CA THR A 135 5.99 12.68 10.46
C THR A 135 4.57 12.14 10.49
N PHE A 136 4.12 11.69 9.34
CA PHE A 136 2.85 11.00 9.19
C PHE A 136 3.03 9.84 8.20
N THR A 137 2.76 8.64 8.63
CA THR A 137 2.93 7.41 7.83
C THR A 137 1.64 6.63 7.75
N VAL A 138 1.39 6.06 6.57
CA VAL A 138 0.32 5.12 6.29
C VAL A 138 0.95 3.84 5.80
N LYS A 139 0.56 2.69 6.35
CA LYS A 139 1.11 1.38 5.98
C LYS A 139 0.03 0.36 5.71
N ALA A 140 0.26 -0.47 4.70
CA ALA A 140 -0.48 -1.69 4.43
C ALA A 140 0.38 -2.89 4.89
N GLY A 141 0.14 -3.42 6.08
CA GLY A 141 1.09 -4.30 6.75
C GLY A 141 2.43 -3.57 6.99
N ASP A 142 3.53 -4.13 6.50
CA ASP A 142 4.86 -3.50 6.58
C ASP A 142 5.17 -2.54 5.41
N ILE A 143 4.28 -2.46 4.42
CA ILE A 143 4.47 -1.67 3.21
C ILE A 143 4.06 -0.23 3.46
N GLU A 144 4.99 0.72 3.32
CA GLU A 144 4.66 2.14 3.35
C GLU A 144 3.86 2.55 2.10
N VAL A 145 2.68 3.15 2.34
CA VAL A 145 1.81 3.72 1.30
C VAL A 145 2.05 5.22 1.23
N LYS A 146 2.39 5.71 0.05
CA LYS A 146 2.65 7.13 -0.23
C LYS A 146 1.52 7.75 -1.03
N SER A 147 1.54 9.07 -1.17
CA SER A 147 0.65 9.75 -2.10
C SER A 147 0.83 9.21 -3.51
N ASN A 148 -0.29 9.06 -4.22
CA ASN A 148 -0.42 8.51 -5.57
C ASN A 148 -0.23 6.98 -5.69
N ASP A 149 0.04 6.27 -4.59
CA ASP A 149 -0.08 4.82 -4.60
C ASP A 149 -1.56 4.41 -4.71
N LYS A 150 -1.81 3.28 -5.36
CA LYS A 150 -3.13 2.65 -5.39
C LYS A 150 -3.14 1.44 -4.47
N VAL A 151 -4.19 1.31 -3.69
CA VAL A 151 -4.37 0.23 -2.71
C VAL A 151 -5.70 -0.45 -2.96
N ALA A 152 -5.72 -1.79 -2.88
CA ALA A 152 -6.95 -2.56 -3.05
C ALA A 152 -7.96 -2.25 -1.94
N ASP A 153 -9.24 -2.30 -2.29
CA ASP A 153 -10.33 -2.25 -1.31
C ASP A 153 -10.15 -3.34 -0.23
N LYS A 154 -10.73 -3.11 0.93
CA LYS A 154 -10.66 -3.98 2.12
C LYS A 154 -9.26 -4.13 2.74
N THR A 155 -8.20 -3.59 2.12
CA THR A 155 -6.88 -3.56 2.74
C THR A 155 -6.91 -2.78 4.06
N VAL A 156 -6.35 -3.35 5.12
CA VAL A 156 -6.22 -2.68 6.41
C VAL A 156 -4.99 -1.78 6.38
N LEU A 157 -5.21 -0.49 6.55
CA LEU A 157 -4.16 0.53 6.59
C LEU A 157 -3.91 0.97 8.04
N ALA A 158 -2.67 0.88 8.49
CA ALA A 158 -2.23 1.43 9.78
C ALA A 158 -1.75 2.87 9.61
N VAL A 159 -2.12 3.76 10.52
CA VAL A 159 -1.72 5.18 10.49
C VAL A 159 -0.90 5.52 11.72
N GLN A 160 0.16 6.29 11.55
CA GLN A 160 1.00 6.76 12.64
C GLN A 160 1.44 8.20 12.40
N ALA A 161 1.28 9.06 13.40
CA ALA A 161 1.71 10.45 13.37
C ALA A 161 2.62 10.75 14.55
N THR A 162 3.74 11.42 14.30
CA THR A 162 4.70 11.85 15.32
C THR A 162 4.88 13.37 15.24
N PRO A 163 4.53 14.11 16.31
CA PRO A 163 4.73 15.54 16.36
C PRO A 163 6.24 15.90 16.41
N ALA A 164 6.61 17.00 15.80
CA ALA A 164 7.90 17.63 16.02
C ALA A 164 7.98 18.25 17.43
N ASN A 165 9.19 18.57 17.89
CA ASN A 165 9.40 19.22 19.17
C ASN A 165 8.61 20.53 19.26
N GLY A 166 7.94 20.76 20.41
CA GLY A 166 7.10 21.94 20.62
C GLY A 166 5.70 21.85 19.99
N TYR A 167 5.31 20.67 19.52
CA TYR A 167 3.98 20.41 18.97
C TYR A 167 3.34 19.18 19.60
N ARG A 168 2.04 19.07 19.49
CA ARG A 168 1.25 17.89 19.83
C ARG A 168 0.37 17.51 18.66
N LEU A 169 0.08 16.23 18.53
CA LEU A 169 -0.93 15.75 17.59
C LEU A 169 -2.30 16.31 17.96
N GLU A 170 -3.03 16.80 16.99
CA GLU A 170 -4.39 17.31 17.17
C GLU A 170 -5.41 16.33 16.58
N THR A 171 -5.29 15.98 15.31
CA THR A 171 -6.19 15.03 14.65
C THR A 171 -5.46 14.17 13.64
N ILE A 172 -6.00 12.97 13.40
CA ILE A 172 -5.75 12.18 12.21
C ILE A 172 -7.11 11.91 11.57
N THR A 173 -7.19 12.07 10.25
CA THR A 173 -8.44 11.87 9.51
C THR A 173 -8.19 11.06 8.24
N ALA A 174 -9.15 10.18 7.91
CA ALA A 174 -9.31 9.62 6.58
C ALA A 174 -10.53 10.28 5.91
N ILE A 175 -10.36 10.75 4.69
CA ILE A 175 -11.35 11.50 3.93
C ILE A 175 -11.59 10.75 2.61
N PRO A 176 -12.59 9.85 2.55
CA PRO A 176 -13.03 9.25 1.31
C PRO A 176 -13.54 10.32 0.34
N LYS A 177 -13.34 10.15 -0.96
CA LYS A 177 -13.75 11.11 -1.99
C LYS A 177 -15.24 11.46 -1.95
N ASP A 178 -16.08 10.44 -1.76
CA ASP A 178 -17.54 10.58 -1.74
C ASP A 178 -18.15 10.17 -0.40
N GLY A 179 -17.37 10.26 0.68
CA GLY A 179 -17.75 9.80 2.01
C GLY A 179 -17.55 10.83 3.11
N LEU A 180 -18.01 10.46 4.30
CA LEU A 180 -17.79 11.28 5.49
C LEU A 180 -16.36 11.13 5.99
N THR A 181 -15.78 12.25 6.42
CA THR A 181 -14.48 12.25 7.10
C THR A 181 -14.53 11.37 8.36
N VAL A 182 -13.61 10.44 8.48
CA VAL A 182 -13.46 9.53 9.61
C VAL A 182 -12.30 10.00 10.47
N ALA A 183 -12.57 10.30 11.74
CA ALA A 183 -11.49 10.57 12.71
C ALA A 183 -10.81 9.26 13.11
N LEU A 184 -9.48 9.26 13.08
CA LEU A 184 -8.65 8.10 13.43
C LEU A 184 -7.86 8.38 14.70
N VAL A 185 -7.56 7.34 15.45
CA VAL A 185 -6.63 7.40 16.58
C VAL A 185 -5.20 7.16 16.09
N ASN A 186 -4.21 7.75 16.78
CA ASN A 186 -2.81 7.47 16.48
C ASN A 186 -2.50 6.00 16.74
N ASN A 187 -1.72 5.38 15.85
CA ASN A 187 -1.50 3.93 15.79
C ASN A 187 -2.78 3.11 15.57
N GLY A 188 -3.82 3.75 15.04
CA GLY A 188 -5.06 3.08 14.65
C GLY A 188 -5.02 2.52 13.25
N THR A 189 -6.13 1.91 12.85
CA THR A 189 -6.28 1.32 11.52
C THR A 189 -7.49 1.89 10.79
N TYR A 190 -7.45 1.80 9.46
CA TYR A 190 -8.53 2.18 8.56
C TYR A 190 -8.66 1.12 7.45
N VAL A 191 -9.85 0.66 7.18
CA VAL A 191 -10.10 -0.29 6.09
C VAL A 191 -10.33 0.49 4.80
N MET A 192 -9.52 0.21 3.77
CA MET A 192 -9.64 0.88 2.46
C MET A 192 -11.02 0.62 1.85
N PRO A 193 -11.82 1.66 1.57
CA PRO A 193 -13.12 1.52 0.92
C PRO A 193 -12.97 1.31 -0.59
N GLU A 194 -14.07 1.05 -1.27
CA GLU A 194 -14.17 1.06 -2.74
C GLU A 194 -14.15 2.51 -3.28
N ASN A 195 -13.18 3.33 -2.83
CA ASN A 195 -13.07 4.74 -3.21
C ASN A 195 -11.67 5.29 -2.92
N GLU A 196 -11.32 6.42 -3.56
CA GLU A 196 -10.11 7.18 -3.25
C GLU A 196 -10.18 7.74 -1.83
N VAL A 197 -9.04 7.78 -1.14
CA VAL A 197 -8.96 8.26 0.25
C VAL A 197 -7.78 9.21 0.43
N THR A 198 -8.04 10.33 1.11
CA THR A 198 -7.02 11.25 1.58
C THR A 198 -6.80 11.08 3.08
N PHE A 199 -5.57 10.81 3.49
CA PHE A 199 -5.14 10.78 4.88
C PHE A 199 -4.46 12.09 5.25
N LYS A 200 -4.84 12.64 6.42
CA LYS A 200 -4.28 13.89 6.92
C LYS A 200 -4.07 13.82 8.43
N ALA A 201 -2.92 14.32 8.89
CA ALA A 201 -2.64 14.59 10.31
C ALA A 201 -2.50 16.10 10.53
N THR A 202 -3.04 16.62 11.63
CA THR A 202 -2.87 18.01 12.04
C THR A 202 -2.19 18.09 13.40
N PHE A 203 -1.38 19.13 13.58
CA PHE A 203 -0.58 19.35 14.77
C PHE A 203 -0.77 20.77 15.29
N LYS A 204 -0.71 20.91 16.61
CA LYS A 204 -0.87 22.19 17.30
C LYS A 204 0.39 22.51 18.12
N SER A 205 0.86 23.76 18.02
CA SER A 205 1.96 24.23 18.85
C SER A 205 1.59 24.13 20.34
N THR A 206 2.57 23.68 21.14
CA THR A 206 2.47 23.69 22.60
C THR A 206 3.06 24.96 23.22
N TYR A 207 3.53 25.89 22.37
CA TYR A 207 4.04 27.15 22.85
C TYR A 207 2.92 27.96 23.53
N VAL A 208 3.14 28.30 24.79
CA VAL A 208 2.31 29.22 25.54
C VAL A 208 3.05 30.54 25.61
N PRO A 209 2.52 31.63 25.02
CA PRO A 209 3.15 32.93 25.16
C PRO A 209 3.24 33.32 26.64
N PRO A 210 4.36 33.93 27.09
CA PRO A 210 4.42 34.43 28.43
C PRO A 210 3.32 35.46 28.68
N VAL A 211 2.69 35.34 29.84
CA VAL A 211 1.68 36.32 30.26
C VAL A 211 2.39 37.66 30.41
N PRO A 212 1.92 38.75 29.78
CA PRO A 212 2.51 40.06 29.95
C PRO A 212 2.49 40.46 31.42
N THR A 213 3.66 40.81 31.97
CA THR A 213 3.72 41.37 33.31
C THR A 213 3.54 42.87 33.19
N TYR A 214 2.45 43.36 33.72
CA TYR A 214 2.19 44.82 33.78
C TYR A 214 2.79 45.36 35.08
N TYR A 215 3.57 46.42 34.95
CA TYR A 215 4.06 47.18 36.10
C TYR A 215 3.28 48.46 36.24
N THR A 216 2.82 48.75 37.44
CA THR A 216 2.18 50.04 37.76
C THR A 216 3.24 51.13 37.83
N VAL A 217 3.10 52.13 36.99
CA VAL A 217 3.93 53.33 37.07
C VAL A 217 3.15 54.37 37.89
N THR A 218 3.66 54.72 39.06
CA THR A 218 3.13 55.82 39.87
C THR A 218 3.86 57.09 39.49
N LEU A 219 3.14 58.04 38.94
CA LEU A 219 3.71 59.38 38.65
C LEU A 219 3.71 60.16 39.97
N PRO A 220 4.79 60.94 40.20
CA PRO A 220 4.81 61.87 41.33
C PRO A 220 3.72 62.95 41.17
N GLU A 221 3.08 63.33 42.25
CA GLU A 221 2.17 64.48 42.27
C GLU A 221 3.00 65.71 41.92
N VAL A 222 2.44 66.54 41.03
CA VAL A 222 3.01 67.84 40.68
C VAL A 222 2.36 68.85 41.60
N GLU A 223 3.21 69.44 42.48
CA GLU A 223 2.80 70.59 43.28
C GLU A 223 2.57 71.86 42.46
#